data_a3764621e841abdeeef9a191f023a9af
#
_entry.id   a3764621e841abdeeef9a191f023a9af
#
_cell.length_a   1.000
_cell.length_b   1.000
_cell.length_c   1.000
_cell.angle_alpha   90.00
_cell.angle_beta   90.00
_cell.angle_gamma   90.00
#
_symmetry.space_group_name_H-M   'P 1'
#
loop_
_entity.id
_entity.type
_entity.pdbx_description
1 polymer ?
#
loop_
_entity_poly.entity_id
_entity_poly.type
_entity_poly.pdbx_seq_one_letter_code
_entity_poly.pdbx_strand_id
1 'polypeptide(L)'
;MHNSGAIGLALQGNITVDTVVAQGCRPIGQLMHITESRQNLLLGLDGQAPLNVLKELFQTMNDRDQALMQNSLFLGVVMDEFLDAPKQGDFLIRNVVGMDARTGTLAIGEELKEGQMVQFHLRDAETSSADLTAVLERFATDNRENQVQGALLFSCLGRGQYLYGHANHDTDIFHEKI
;
A
#
# COMPACT_ATOMS: atom_id res chain seq x y z
N MET A 1 3.70 -19.40 20.27
CA MET A 1 2.77 -18.70 19.35
C MET A 1 1.37 -18.87 19.89
N HIS A 2 0.59 -17.78 20.01
CA HIS A 2 -0.82 -17.85 20.40
C HIS A 2 -1.67 -17.71 19.15
N ASN A 3 -2.67 -18.54 18.98
CA ASN A 3 -3.57 -18.58 17.83
C ASN A 3 -4.92 -17.91 18.12
N SER A 4 -5.12 -17.41 19.33
CA SER A 4 -6.32 -16.71 19.76
C SER A 4 -6.01 -15.77 20.91
N GLY A 5 -6.85 -14.74 21.09
CA GLY A 5 -6.69 -13.72 22.11
C GLY A 5 -6.27 -12.37 21.52
N ALA A 6 -6.05 -11.40 22.39
CA ALA A 6 -5.52 -10.09 22.06
C ALA A 6 -4.22 -9.84 22.82
N ILE A 7 -3.27 -9.16 22.16
CA ILE A 7 -2.05 -8.66 22.78
C ILE A 7 -1.97 -7.17 22.54
N GLY A 8 -1.52 -6.42 23.53
CA GLY A 8 -1.40 -4.98 23.44
C GLY A 8 -0.26 -4.45 24.28
N LEU A 9 0.17 -3.23 23.97
CA LEU A 9 1.12 -2.44 24.74
C LEU A 9 0.43 -1.15 25.16
N ALA A 10 0.48 -0.84 26.45
CA ALA A 10 0.04 0.43 26.99
C ALA A 10 1.26 1.28 27.33
N LEU A 11 1.30 2.50 26.80
CA LEU A 11 2.33 3.51 27.08
C LEU A 11 1.71 4.58 27.97
N GLN A 12 2.41 4.97 29.06
CA GLN A 12 1.95 5.99 30.00
C GLN A 12 3.12 6.87 30.44
N GLY A 13 2.87 8.16 30.64
CA GLY A 13 3.84 9.12 31.13
C GLY A 13 4.09 10.25 30.13
N ASN A 14 5.18 10.96 30.28
CA ASN A 14 5.62 12.01 29.35
C ASN A 14 6.33 11.35 28.15
N ILE A 15 5.55 10.83 27.22
CA ILE A 15 6.02 10.06 26.06
C ILE A 15 5.48 10.73 24.79
N THR A 16 6.34 10.95 23.82
CA THR A 16 5.95 11.29 22.45
C THR A 16 5.94 10.00 21.62
N VAL A 17 4.91 9.81 20.83
CA VAL A 17 4.79 8.68 19.91
C VAL A 17 4.65 9.22 18.51
N ASP A 18 5.65 8.94 17.69
CA ASP A 18 5.64 9.26 16.26
C ASP A 18 5.33 8.01 15.45
N THR A 19 4.61 8.19 14.35
CA THR A 19 4.24 7.08 13.47
C THR A 19 4.92 7.23 12.11
N VAL A 20 5.52 6.13 11.63
CA VAL A 20 6.11 6.04 10.30
C VAL A 20 5.39 4.95 9.53
N VAL A 21 4.90 5.26 8.33
CA VAL A 21 4.17 4.30 7.49
C VAL A 21 4.86 4.18 6.14
N ALA A 22 5.33 2.98 5.82
CA ALA A 22 5.88 2.61 4.52
C ALA A 22 4.96 1.58 3.85
N GLN A 23 4.24 1.98 2.82
CA GLN A 23 3.31 1.08 2.12
C GLN A 23 4.01 0.21 1.07
N GLY A 24 5.11 0.70 0.51
CA GLY A 24 5.99 -0.04 -0.37
C GLY A 24 5.36 -0.43 -1.70
N CYS A 25 4.39 0.35 -2.17
CA CYS A 25 3.73 0.16 -3.44
C CYS A 25 3.91 1.41 -4.30
N ARG A 26 4.07 1.23 -5.60
CA ARG A 26 4.13 2.32 -6.57
C ARG A 26 2.86 2.40 -7.40
N PRO A 27 2.38 3.61 -7.71
CA PRO A 27 1.24 3.79 -8.59
C PRO A 27 1.57 3.37 -10.02
N ILE A 28 0.58 2.82 -10.71
CA ILE A 28 0.61 2.46 -12.13
C ILE A 28 -0.65 2.95 -12.82
N GLY A 29 -0.56 3.19 -14.12
CA GLY A 29 -1.67 3.78 -14.88
C GLY A 29 -2.00 5.20 -14.41
N GLN A 30 -3.24 5.59 -14.62
CA GLN A 30 -3.75 6.93 -14.28
C GLN A 30 -4.64 6.92 -13.04
N LEU A 31 -4.81 8.09 -12.44
CA LEU A 31 -5.79 8.33 -11.39
C LEU A 31 -7.19 8.28 -12.00
N MET A 32 -8.14 7.64 -11.31
CA MET A 32 -9.53 7.41 -11.78
C MET A 32 -10.52 7.64 -10.64
N HIS A 33 -11.78 7.87 -10.98
CA HIS A 33 -12.86 7.94 -10.01
C HIS A 33 -13.69 6.65 -10.01
N ILE A 34 -14.11 6.23 -8.84
CA ILE A 34 -15.10 5.17 -8.68
C ILE A 34 -16.44 5.73 -9.14
N THR A 35 -16.97 5.23 -10.23
CA THR A 35 -18.28 5.64 -10.79
C THR A 35 -19.41 4.72 -10.38
N GLU A 36 -19.09 3.48 -9.97
CA GLU A 36 -20.06 2.53 -9.45
C GLU A 36 -19.39 1.57 -8.46
N SER A 37 -19.99 1.39 -7.27
CA SER A 37 -19.53 0.46 -6.26
C SER A 37 -20.68 -0.15 -5.46
N ARG A 38 -20.43 -1.32 -4.86
CA ARG A 38 -21.38 -1.96 -3.96
C ARG A 38 -20.63 -2.67 -2.85
N GLN A 39 -20.65 -2.10 -1.64
CA GLN A 39 -19.81 -2.58 -0.53
C GLN A 39 -18.34 -2.60 -0.94
N ASN A 40 -17.71 -3.78 -0.97
CA ASN A 40 -16.33 -3.96 -1.38
C ASN A 40 -16.15 -4.32 -2.87
N LEU A 41 -17.22 -4.29 -3.64
CA LEU A 41 -17.19 -4.56 -5.09
C LEU A 41 -16.99 -3.27 -5.87
N LEU A 42 -15.95 -3.21 -6.67
CA LEU A 42 -15.67 -2.17 -7.63
C LEU A 42 -16.30 -2.55 -8.96
N LEU A 43 -17.31 -1.78 -9.39
CA LEU A 43 -18.13 -2.07 -10.55
C LEU A 43 -17.81 -1.14 -11.72
N GLY A 44 -17.44 0.12 -11.44
CA GLY A 44 -17.12 1.11 -12.46
C GLY A 44 -15.95 2.03 -12.06
N LEU A 45 -15.05 2.29 -13.01
CA LEU A 45 -13.97 3.27 -12.95
C LEU A 45 -14.07 4.17 -14.19
N ASP A 46 -14.30 5.48 -13.98
CA ASP A 46 -14.52 6.47 -15.04
C ASP A 46 -15.52 5.98 -16.12
N GLY A 47 -16.58 5.26 -15.68
CA GLY A 47 -17.61 4.69 -16.54
C GLY A 47 -17.25 3.40 -17.26
N GLN A 48 -16.09 2.79 -16.97
CA GLN A 48 -15.65 1.52 -17.57
C GLN A 48 -15.64 0.41 -16.51
N ALA A 49 -15.82 -0.84 -16.95
CA ALA A 49 -15.63 -2.00 -16.09
C ALA A 49 -14.17 -2.10 -15.65
N PRO A 50 -13.87 -2.28 -14.35
CA PRO A 50 -12.50 -2.28 -13.82
C PRO A 50 -11.56 -3.31 -14.50
N LEU A 51 -12.08 -4.47 -14.87
CA LEU A 51 -11.30 -5.49 -15.57
C LEU A 51 -10.89 -5.05 -17.00
N ASN A 52 -11.67 -4.20 -17.65
CA ASN A 52 -11.30 -3.65 -18.96
C ASN A 52 -10.15 -2.64 -18.79
N VAL A 53 -10.24 -1.78 -17.79
CA VAL A 53 -9.15 -0.85 -17.42
C VAL A 53 -7.86 -1.62 -17.14
N LEU A 54 -7.94 -2.73 -16.38
CA LEU A 54 -6.77 -3.58 -16.11
C LEU A 54 -6.20 -4.23 -17.36
N LYS A 55 -7.04 -4.68 -18.30
CA LYS A 55 -6.58 -5.25 -19.59
C LYS A 55 -5.86 -4.23 -20.46
N GLU A 56 -6.39 -3.03 -20.56
CA GLU A 56 -5.75 -1.93 -21.28
C GLU A 56 -4.42 -1.55 -20.64
N LEU A 57 -4.40 -1.41 -19.32
CA LEU A 57 -3.18 -1.12 -18.57
C LEU A 57 -2.13 -2.20 -18.77
N PHE A 58 -2.49 -3.49 -18.70
CA PHE A 58 -1.60 -4.62 -18.93
C PHE A 58 -0.90 -4.57 -20.30
N GLN A 59 -1.63 -4.16 -21.36
CA GLN A 59 -1.08 -4.07 -22.71
C GLN A 59 -0.01 -2.97 -22.86
N THR A 60 -0.02 -1.96 -21.97
CA THR A 60 0.95 -0.84 -22.01
C THR A 60 2.18 -1.09 -21.15
N MET A 61 2.17 -2.16 -20.34
CA MET A 61 3.25 -2.48 -19.40
C MET A 61 4.39 -3.24 -20.06
N ASN A 62 5.59 -3.11 -19.49
CA ASN A 62 6.72 -3.99 -19.78
C ASN A 62 6.51 -5.39 -19.16
N ASP A 63 7.30 -6.36 -19.59
CA ASP A 63 7.17 -7.77 -19.18
C ASP A 63 7.29 -7.97 -17.65
N ARG A 64 8.18 -7.20 -16.98
CA ARG A 64 8.35 -7.23 -15.52
C ARG A 64 7.07 -6.81 -14.81
N ASP A 65 6.49 -5.71 -15.21
CA ASP A 65 5.27 -5.18 -14.59
C ASP A 65 4.05 -6.04 -14.88
N GLN A 66 3.98 -6.64 -16.06
CA GLN A 66 2.95 -7.64 -16.40
C GLN A 66 3.04 -8.87 -15.46
N ALA A 67 4.25 -9.35 -15.18
CA ALA A 67 4.46 -10.45 -14.25
C ALA A 67 4.10 -10.07 -12.79
N LEU A 68 4.45 -8.86 -12.36
CA LEU A 68 4.07 -8.33 -11.03
C LEU A 68 2.56 -8.18 -10.89
N MET A 69 1.87 -7.71 -11.92
CA MET A 69 0.42 -7.49 -11.91
C MET A 69 -0.37 -8.77 -11.60
N GLN A 70 0.16 -9.94 -11.96
CA GLN A 70 -0.49 -11.22 -11.69
C GLN A 70 -0.52 -11.59 -10.19
N ASN A 71 0.46 -11.12 -9.41
CA ASN A 71 0.65 -11.56 -8.02
C ASN A 71 0.74 -10.42 -7.00
N SER A 72 0.93 -9.20 -7.46
CA SER A 72 1.23 -8.04 -6.61
C SER A 72 0.46 -6.79 -7.01
N LEU A 73 -0.79 -6.97 -7.47
CA LEU A 73 -1.72 -5.89 -7.81
C LEU A 73 -2.51 -5.44 -6.59
N PHE A 74 -2.58 -4.14 -6.41
CA PHE A 74 -3.32 -3.47 -5.34
C PHE A 74 -4.14 -2.32 -5.91
N LEU A 75 -5.14 -1.88 -5.15
CA LEU A 75 -5.85 -0.63 -5.39
C LEU A 75 -5.43 0.38 -4.32
N GLY A 76 -4.92 1.54 -4.73
CA GLY A 76 -4.70 2.68 -3.86
C GLY A 76 -5.94 3.56 -3.84
N VAL A 77 -6.47 3.84 -2.66
CA VAL A 77 -7.54 4.82 -2.45
C VAL A 77 -6.90 6.10 -1.93
N VAL A 78 -7.16 7.22 -2.57
CA VAL A 78 -6.62 8.53 -2.16
C VAL A 78 -7.14 8.88 -0.77
N MET A 79 -6.23 9.23 0.15
CA MET A 79 -6.58 9.51 1.55
C MET A 79 -7.15 10.91 1.75
N ASP A 80 -6.73 11.87 0.97
CA ASP A 80 -7.20 13.26 1.00
C ASP A 80 -7.80 13.63 -0.36
N GLU A 81 -9.11 13.71 -0.42
CA GLU A 81 -9.87 14.02 -1.63
C GLU A 81 -9.65 15.44 -2.20
N PHE A 82 -8.96 16.31 -1.43
CA PHE A 82 -8.61 17.67 -1.88
C PHE A 82 -7.26 17.74 -2.59
N LEU A 83 -6.55 16.63 -2.75
CA LEU A 83 -5.29 16.58 -3.48
C LEU A 83 -5.53 16.52 -5.00
N ASP A 84 -5.12 17.54 -5.72
CA ASP A 84 -5.19 17.59 -7.19
C ASP A 84 -4.26 16.57 -7.87
N ALA A 85 -3.13 16.24 -7.26
CA ALA A 85 -2.11 15.34 -7.80
C ALA A 85 -1.52 14.44 -6.70
N PRO A 86 -2.23 13.37 -6.29
CA PRO A 86 -1.72 12.42 -5.30
C PRO A 86 -0.42 11.76 -5.76
N LYS A 87 0.51 11.58 -4.83
CA LYS A 87 1.81 10.93 -5.04
C LYS A 87 1.91 9.64 -4.24
N GLN A 88 2.96 8.88 -4.46
CA GLN A 88 3.29 7.74 -3.60
C GLN A 88 3.31 8.18 -2.12
N GLY A 89 2.57 7.46 -1.28
CA GLY A 89 2.34 7.80 0.12
C GLY A 89 0.98 8.43 0.42
N ASP A 90 0.30 9.04 -0.57
CA ASP A 90 -1.01 9.67 -0.40
C ASP A 90 -2.19 8.68 -0.57
N PHE A 91 -1.88 7.41 -0.78
CA PHE A 91 -2.86 6.36 -1.02
C PHE A 91 -2.93 5.37 0.14
N LEU A 92 -4.13 4.94 0.44
CA LEU A 92 -4.38 3.80 1.30
C LEU A 92 -4.42 2.53 0.43
N ILE A 93 -3.40 1.68 0.56
CA ILE A 93 -3.25 0.50 -0.29
C ILE A 93 -4.15 -0.63 0.18
N ARG A 94 -4.92 -1.19 -0.75
CA ARG A 94 -5.89 -2.28 -0.53
C ARG A 94 -5.66 -3.45 -1.46
N ASN A 95 -5.82 -4.65 -0.92
CA ASN A 95 -5.72 -5.87 -1.71
C ASN A 95 -6.88 -5.97 -2.72
N VAL A 96 -6.57 -6.41 -3.92
CA VAL A 96 -7.56 -6.99 -4.83
C VAL A 96 -7.76 -8.44 -4.39
N VAL A 97 -8.92 -8.74 -3.79
CA VAL A 97 -9.20 -10.05 -3.17
C VAL A 97 -9.96 -11.00 -4.08
N GLY A 98 -10.42 -10.52 -5.23
CA GLY A 98 -11.10 -11.33 -6.22
C GLY A 98 -11.44 -10.54 -7.49
N MET A 99 -11.77 -11.29 -8.56
CA MET A 99 -12.26 -10.73 -9.81
C MET A 99 -13.30 -11.65 -10.44
N ASP A 100 -14.32 -11.08 -11.05
CA ASP A 100 -15.31 -11.79 -11.85
C ASP A 100 -15.14 -11.40 -13.32
N ALA A 101 -14.60 -12.32 -14.11
CA ALA A 101 -14.36 -12.11 -15.55
C ALA A 101 -15.65 -11.93 -16.36
N ARG A 102 -16.80 -12.41 -15.86
CA ARG A 102 -18.09 -12.32 -16.54
C ARG A 102 -18.69 -10.93 -16.43
N THR A 103 -18.58 -10.30 -15.29
CA THR A 103 -19.10 -8.95 -15.00
C THR A 103 -18.05 -7.85 -15.14
N GLY A 104 -16.78 -8.20 -15.14
CA GLY A 104 -15.67 -7.25 -15.14
C GLY A 104 -15.42 -6.59 -13.79
N THR A 105 -16.00 -7.13 -12.72
CA THR A 105 -15.96 -6.59 -11.35
C THR A 105 -14.70 -7.02 -10.61
N LEU A 106 -14.17 -6.14 -9.75
CA LEU A 106 -13.13 -6.47 -8.78
C LEU A 106 -13.70 -6.44 -7.35
N ALA A 107 -13.26 -7.37 -6.52
CA ALA A 107 -13.49 -7.32 -5.09
C ALA A 107 -12.25 -6.77 -4.39
N ILE A 108 -12.41 -5.77 -3.55
CA ILE A 108 -11.34 -5.05 -2.85
C ILE A 108 -11.42 -5.35 -1.35
N GLY A 109 -10.30 -5.35 -0.65
CA GLY A 109 -10.23 -5.61 0.79
C GLY A 109 -10.72 -4.45 1.68
N GLU A 110 -11.61 -3.61 1.15
CA GLU A 110 -12.21 -2.46 1.82
C GLU A 110 -13.58 -2.13 1.24
N GLU A 111 -14.44 -1.48 2.03
CA GLU A 111 -15.68 -0.88 1.55
C GLU A 111 -15.37 0.36 0.70
N LEU A 112 -15.95 0.42 -0.51
CA LEU A 112 -15.72 1.47 -1.49
C LEU A 112 -16.93 2.39 -1.60
N LYS A 113 -16.67 3.65 -1.96
CA LYS A 113 -17.70 4.66 -2.20
C LYS A 113 -17.54 5.29 -3.58
N GLU A 114 -18.65 5.56 -4.24
CA GLU A 114 -18.66 6.34 -5.47
C GLU A 114 -18.08 7.74 -5.23
N GLY A 115 -17.35 8.25 -6.22
CA GLY A 115 -16.64 9.52 -6.15
C GLY A 115 -15.25 9.45 -5.55
N GLN A 116 -14.85 8.35 -4.88
CA GLN A 116 -13.48 8.21 -4.40
C GLN A 116 -12.48 8.17 -5.56
N MET A 117 -11.36 8.84 -5.41
CA MET A 117 -10.23 8.75 -6.33
C MET A 117 -9.36 7.53 -5.99
N VAL A 118 -9.02 6.75 -7.01
CA VAL A 118 -8.24 5.54 -6.89
C VAL A 118 -7.22 5.41 -8.00
N GLN A 119 -6.18 4.64 -7.74
CA GLN A 119 -5.17 4.27 -8.74
C GLN A 119 -4.69 2.85 -8.48
N PHE A 120 -4.39 2.10 -9.53
CA PHE A 120 -3.76 0.80 -9.36
C PHE A 120 -2.30 0.94 -8.92
N HIS A 121 -1.83 -0.03 -8.13
CA HIS A 121 -0.48 -0.06 -7.59
C HIS A 121 0.13 -1.44 -7.76
N LEU A 122 1.44 -1.47 -7.92
CA LEU A 122 2.25 -2.68 -7.86
C LEU A 122 3.19 -2.63 -6.65
N ARG A 123 3.46 -3.80 -6.09
CA ARG A 123 4.51 -3.98 -5.07
C ARG A 123 5.65 -4.80 -5.65
N ASP A 124 6.85 -4.28 -5.54
CA ASP A 124 8.10 -4.99 -5.79
C ASP A 124 9.12 -4.71 -4.68
N ALA A 125 10.16 -5.55 -4.60
CA ALA A 125 11.17 -5.45 -3.55
C ALA A 125 11.92 -4.11 -3.57
N GLU A 126 12.28 -3.65 -4.76
CA GLU A 126 13.05 -2.42 -4.96
C GLU A 126 12.28 -1.19 -4.49
N THR A 127 11.05 -1.03 -4.99
CA THR A 127 10.18 0.09 -4.59
C THR A 127 9.86 0.04 -3.10
N SER A 128 9.61 -1.16 -2.57
CA SER A 128 9.27 -1.34 -1.16
C SER A 128 10.44 -1.02 -0.23
N SER A 129 11.67 -1.36 -0.64
CA SER A 129 12.90 -1.01 0.08
C SER A 129 13.17 0.48 0.03
N ALA A 130 13.07 1.09 -1.15
CA ALA A 130 13.29 2.52 -1.34
C ALA A 130 12.29 3.38 -0.54
N ASP A 131 11.02 2.98 -0.52
CA ASP A 131 9.96 3.67 0.25
C ASP A 131 10.27 3.63 1.76
N LEU A 132 10.60 2.45 2.31
CA LEU A 132 10.97 2.32 3.72
C LEU A 132 12.19 3.16 4.07
N THR A 133 13.24 3.11 3.24
CA THR A 133 14.45 3.91 3.43
C THR A 133 14.13 5.41 3.45
N ALA A 134 13.37 5.89 2.47
CA ALA A 134 13.04 7.31 2.36
C ALA A 134 12.21 7.84 3.54
N VAL A 135 11.24 7.06 4.03
CA VAL A 135 10.42 7.50 5.18
C VAL A 135 11.21 7.49 6.49
N LEU A 136 12.13 6.51 6.69
CA LEU A 136 12.99 6.47 7.86
C LEU A 136 14.05 7.58 7.84
N GLU A 137 14.65 7.88 6.69
CA GLU A 137 15.61 8.99 6.54
C GLU A 137 14.95 10.35 6.81
N ARG A 138 13.71 10.53 6.36
CA ARG A 138 12.93 11.73 6.68
C ARG A 138 12.68 11.82 8.18
N PHE A 139 12.18 10.74 8.79
CA PHE A 139 11.95 10.67 10.23
C PHE A 139 13.22 11.01 11.02
N ALA A 140 14.36 10.40 10.69
CA ALA A 140 15.65 10.66 11.33
C ALA A 140 16.10 12.13 11.15
N THR A 141 15.80 12.74 10.00
CA THR A 141 16.11 14.14 9.73
C THR A 141 15.25 15.08 10.58
N ASP A 142 13.95 14.83 10.62
CA ASP A 142 12.98 15.67 11.34
C ASP A 142 13.13 15.55 12.87
N ASN A 143 13.66 14.42 13.35
CA ASN A 143 13.83 14.11 14.78
C ASN A 143 15.28 14.09 15.26
N ARG A 144 16.19 14.81 14.62
CA ARG A 144 17.64 14.81 14.95
C ARG A 144 17.96 15.18 16.40
N GLU A 145 17.13 15.98 17.02
CA GLU A 145 17.31 16.44 18.40
C GLU A 145 16.67 15.49 19.43
N ASN A 146 15.87 14.54 18.97
CA ASN A 146 15.15 13.59 19.80
C ASN A 146 15.84 12.23 19.79
N GLN A 147 16.11 11.69 20.97
CA GLN A 147 16.64 10.32 21.06
C GLN A 147 15.48 9.32 21.06
N VAL A 148 15.42 8.48 20.04
CA VAL A 148 14.48 7.35 19.98
C VAL A 148 14.82 6.35 21.09
N GLN A 149 13.87 6.09 22.00
CA GLN A 149 14.05 5.17 23.13
C GLN A 149 13.59 3.75 22.82
N GLY A 150 12.75 3.59 21.81
CA GLY A 150 12.24 2.29 21.38
C GLY A 150 11.30 2.42 20.20
N ALA A 151 11.03 1.30 19.55
CA ALA A 151 10.11 1.23 18.42
C ALA A 151 9.27 -0.05 18.44
N LEU A 152 8.10 0.03 17.85
CA LEU A 152 7.25 -1.11 17.53
C LEU A 152 7.14 -1.22 16.02
N LEU A 153 7.64 -2.32 15.46
CA LEU A 153 7.57 -2.61 14.03
C LEU A 153 6.43 -3.56 13.73
N PHE A 154 5.47 -3.11 12.90
CA PHE A 154 4.36 -3.91 12.39
C PHE A 154 4.58 -4.20 10.91
N SER A 155 5.10 -5.37 10.60
CA SER A 155 5.36 -5.78 9.21
C SER A 155 4.23 -6.62 8.65
N CYS A 156 3.81 -6.30 7.43
CA CYS A 156 2.82 -7.09 6.69
C CYS A 156 3.39 -8.47 6.32
N LEU A 157 2.54 -9.51 6.36
CA LEU A 157 2.94 -10.87 5.93
C LEU A 157 3.45 -10.95 4.49
N GLY A 158 3.05 -10.01 3.61
CA GLY A 158 3.56 -9.91 2.24
C GLY A 158 4.95 -9.29 2.11
N ARG A 159 5.55 -8.84 3.22
CA ARG A 159 6.95 -8.37 3.29
C ARG A 159 7.85 -9.52 3.81
N GLY A 160 9.15 -9.33 3.85
CA GLY A 160 10.09 -10.32 4.36
C GLY A 160 10.71 -11.18 3.26
N GLN A 161 11.11 -12.40 3.60
CA GLN A 161 11.95 -13.26 2.75
C GLN A 161 11.35 -13.51 1.35
N TYR A 162 10.03 -13.64 1.24
CA TYR A 162 9.38 -13.87 -0.06
C TYR A 162 9.44 -12.67 -0.99
N LEU A 163 9.40 -11.45 -0.44
CA LEU A 163 9.51 -10.23 -1.22
C LEU A 163 10.96 -9.86 -1.51
N TYR A 164 11.83 -9.91 -0.49
CA TYR A 164 13.20 -9.39 -0.56
C TYR A 164 14.27 -10.44 -0.84
N GLY A 165 13.92 -11.73 -0.81
CA GLY A 165 14.86 -12.84 -0.97
C GLY A 165 15.68 -13.18 0.28
N HIS A 166 15.58 -12.37 1.35
CA HIS A 166 16.26 -12.58 2.62
C HIS A 166 15.38 -12.15 3.81
N ALA A 167 15.69 -12.69 5.00
CA ALA A 167 14.99 -12.35 6.23
C ALA A 167 15.48 -10.99 6.78
N ASN A 168 14.68 -10.41 7.70
CA ASN A 168 15.00 -9.23 8.50
C ASN A 168 15.21 -7.92 7.75
N HIS A 169 14.93 -7.85 6.45
CA HIS A 169 15.15 -6.67 5.61
C HIS A 169 14.64 -5.36 6.26
N ASP A 170 13.37 -5.33 6.69
CA ASP A 170 12.78 -4.12 7.27
C ASP A 170 13.43 -3.75 8.61
N THR A 171 13.80 -4.74 9.42
CA THR A 171 14.48 -4.55 10.70
C THR A 171 15.90 -4.03 10.50
N ASP A 172 16.63 -4.58 9.52
CA ASP A 172 17.99 -4.18 9.21
C ASP A 172 18.06 -2.73 8.72
N ILE A 173 17.14 -2.33 7.80
CA ILE A 173 17.03 -0.93 7.36
C ILE A 173 16.65 -0.01 8.53
N PHE A 174 15.71 -0.44 9.40
CA PHE A 174 15.36 0.35 10.58
C PHE A 174 16.59 0.61 11.46
N HIS A 175 17.37 -0.40 11.79
CA HIS A 175 18.58 -0.25 12.61
C HIS A 175 19.70 0.54 11.93
N GLU A 176 19.76 0.57 10.60
CA GLU A 176 20.72 1.38 9.87
C GLU A 176 20.38 2.88 9.93
N LYS A 177 19.08 3.22 9.91
CA LYS A 177 18.61 4.61 9.75
C LYS A 177 18.24 5.30 11.07
N ILE A 178 17.93 4.52 12.11
CA ILE A 178 17.48 4.98 13.43
C ILE A 178 18.42 4.48 14.54
#